data_832e3545d860573522baeec1b7a1d180
#
_entry.id   832e3545d860573522baeec1b7a1d180
#
_cell.length_a   1.000
_cell.length_b   1.000
_cell.length_c   1.000
_cell.angle_alpha   90.00
_cell.angle_beta   90.00
_cell.angle_gamma   90.00
#
_symmetry.space_group_name_H-M   'P 1'
#
loop_
_entity.id
_entity.type
_entity.pdbx_description
1 polymer ?
#
loop_
_entity_poly.entity_id
_entity_poly.type
_entity_poly.pdbx_seq_one_letter_code
_entity_poly.pdbx_strand_id
1 'polypeptide(L)'
;MLAACDKKSKEYEVEGCQTFFNKKDHLWTLYEYETGEFTIPENAEKGMIYGGCNCGACHITILPTGDIFACRRVAESKVGNVFEDRLADVWLTSMESYREFEKFSKCSRCKLLAWCRGCPAVAKGTYGDFYADDPQCWASEENGLLRSVTK
;
A
#
# COMPACT_ATOMS: atom_id res chain seq x y z
N MET A 1 12.21 0.61 -13.98
CA MET A 1 10.84 0.64 -14.56
C MET A 1 10.13 1.94 -14.23
N LEU A 2 9.94 2.33 -12.95
CA LEU A 2 9.21 3.56 -12.58
C LEU A 2 9.80 4.81 -13.26
N ALA A 3 11.12 5.03 -13.20
CA ALA A 3 11.78 6.15 -13.86
C ALA A 3 11.52 6.24 -15.38
N ALA A 4 11.47 5.09 -16.06
CA ALA A 4 11.15 5.06 -17.50
C ALA A 4 9.69 5.42 -17.78
N CYS A 5 8.76 4.95 -16.93
CA CYS A 5 7.35 5.31 -17.04
C CYS A 5 7.12 6.79 -16.73
N ASP A 6 7.79 7.32 -15.71
CA ASP A 6 7.71 8.73 -15.34
C ASP A 6 8.24 9.65 -16.46
N LYS A 7 9.43 9.34 -16.97
CA LYS A 7 9.99 10.05 -18.12
C LYS A 7 9.02 10.08 -19.31
N LYS A 8 8.43 8.90 -19.65
CA LYS A 8 7.53 8.80 -20.80
C LYS A 8 6.21 9.53 -20.58
N SER A 9 5.68 9.50 -19.35
CA SER A 9 4.49 10.28 -18.97
C SER A 9 4.72 11.78 -19.18
N LYS A 10 5.86 12.29 -18.72
CA LYS A 10 6.24 13.71 -18.88
C LYS A 10 6.46 14.11 -20.35
N GLU A 11 7.07 13.22 -21.16
CA GLU A 11 7.20 13.44 -22.61
C GLU A 11 5.82 13.61 -23.27
N TYR A 12 4.86 12.71 -22.98
CA TYR A 12 3.51 12.77 -23.53
C TYR A 12 2.73 14.00 -23.05
N GLU A 13 2.96 14.45 -21.83
CA GLU A 13 2.35 15.68 -21.30
C GLU A 13 2.83 16.90 -22.08
N VAL A 14 4.13 16.99 -22.37
CA VAL A 14 4.73 18.06 -23.19
C VAL A 14 4.23 18.00 -24.64
N GLU A 15 4.02 16.81 -25.20
CA GLU A 15 3.46 16.62 -26.54
C GLU A 15 1.94 16.93 -26.62
N GLY A 16 1.28 17.29 -25.49
CA GLY A 16 -0.14 17.58 -25.43
C GLY A 16 -1.04 16.36 -25.57
N CYS A 17 -0.53 15.17 -25.23
CA CYS A 17 -1.30 13.94 -25.25
C CYS A 17 -2.44 14.00 -24.24
N GLN A 18 -3.67 13.66 -24.69
CA GLN A 18 -4.86 13.63 -23.84
C GLN A 18 -4.98 12.38 -22.96
N THR A 19 -4.02 11.45 -23.04
CA THR A 19 -4.02 10.22 -22.26
C THR A 19 -3.61 10.49 -20.81
N PHE A 20 -4.46 10.12 -19.87
CA PHE A 20 -4.15 10.17 -18.45
C PHE A 20 -3.42 8.91 -17.99
N PHE A 21 -2.22 9.07 -17.44
CA PHE A 21 -1.41 7.98 -16.88
C PHE A 21 -1.66 7.84 -15.39
N ASN A 22 -2.31 6.75 -14.96
CA ASN A 22 -2.60 6.52 -13.57
C ASN A 22 -1.45 5.75 -12.88
N LYS A 23 -0.85 6.35 -11.88
CA LYS A 23 0.23 5.79 -11.05
C LYS A 23 -0.37 4.90 -9.95
N LYS A 24 -0.71 3.64 -10.27
CA LYS A 24 -1.37 2.69 -9.33
C LYS A 24 -0.44 1.84 -8.49
N ASP A 25 0.83 1.76 -8.82
CA ASP A 25 1.80 1.01 -8.01
C ASP A 25 2.10 1.76 -6.72
N HIS A 26 2.18 1.04 -5.60
CA HIS A 26 2.41 1.66 -4.28
C HIS A 26 3.80 2.26 -4.17
N LEU A 27 4.76 1.75 -4.94
CA LEU A 27 6.14 2.21 -4.94
C LEU A 27 6.33 3.55 -5.65
N TRP A 28 5.29 4.09 -6.30
CA TRP A 28 5.34 5.44 -6.86
C TRP A 28 5.65 6.48 -5.78
N THR A 29 5.02 6.41 -4.63
CA THR A 29 5.29 7.36 -3.53
C THR A 29 6.74 7.28 -3.05
N LEU A 30 7.33 6.07 -3.02
CA LEU A 30 8.73 5.88 -2.68
C LEU A 30 9.65 6.52 -3.75
N TYR A 31 9.34 6.30 -5.03
CA TYR A 31 10.06 6.89 -6.14
C TYR A 31 9.96 8.43 -6.14
N GLU A 32 8.77 8.97 -5.99
CA GLU A 32 8.52 10.41 -5.94
C GLU A 32 9.20 11.07 -4.73
N TYR A 33 9.30 10.38 -3.59
CA TYR A 33 10.04 10.86 -2.44
C TYR A 33 11.54 10.95 -2.73
N GLU A 34 12.14 9.95 -3.38
CA GLU A 34 13.55 9.96 -3.76
C GLU A 34 13.88 11.01 -4.83
N THR A 35 12.97 11.25 -5.77
CA THR A 35 13.15 12.27 -6.81
C THR A 35 12.81 13.69 -6.33
N GLY A 36 12.31 13.85 -5.10
CA GLY A 36 11.91 15.13 -4.53
C GLY A 36 10.56 15.66 -5.03
N GLU A 37 9.80 14.83 -5.76
CA GLU A 37 8.46 15.18 -6.24
C GLU A 37 7.39 15.04 -5.15
N PHE A 38 7.67 14.26 -4.12
CA PHE A 38 6.83 14.11 -2.93
C PHE A 38 7.60 14.47 -1.67
N THR A 39 7.00 15.27 -0.81
CA THR A 39 7.49 15.59 0.53
C THR A 39 6.45 15.22 1.57
N ILE A 40 6.91 14.69 2.71
CA ILE A 40 6.01 14.37 3.82
C ILE A 40 5.47 15.68 4.40
N PRO A 41 4.12 15.90 4.43
CA PRO A 41 3.54 17.11 4.98
C PRO A 41 3.86 17.25 6.49
N GLU A 42 4.23 18.45 6.91
CA GLU A 42 4.57 18.74 8.33
C GLU A 42 3.37 18.56 9.28
N ASN A 43 2.16 18.79 8.76
CA ASN A 43 0.90 18.66 9.51
C ASN A 43 0.28 17.27 9.42
N ALA A 44 1.01 16.25 8.99
CA ALA A 44 0.51 14.89 8.91
C ALA A 44 0.18 14.34 10.30
N GLU A 45 -1.06 13.88 10.48
CA GLU A 45 -1.54 13.33 11.74
C GLU A 45 -0.90 11.96 12.01
N LYS A 46 -0.38 11.76 13.22
CA LYS A 46 0.22 10.49 13.61
C LYS A 46 -0.81 9.37 13.63
N GLY A 47 -0.50 8.26 12.96
CA GLY A 47 -1.36 7.08 12.86
C GLY A 47 -2.41 7.15 11.75
N MET A 48 -2.55 8.28 11.05
CA MET A 48 -3.42 8.40 9.89
C MET A 48 -2.77 7.75 8.66
N ILE A 49 -3.57 7.10 7.83
CA ILE A 49 -3.16 6.53 6.56
C ILE A 49 -3.71 7.40 5.42
N TYR A 50 -2.83 7.96 4.61
CA TYR A 50 -3.18 8.89 3.53
C TYR A 50 -3.12 8.23 2.14
N GLY A 51 -2.36 7.16 1.98
CA GLY A 51 -2.18 6.51 0.67
C GLY A 51 -1.58 5.12 0.74
N GLY A 52 -1.03 4.66 -0.36
CA GLY A 52 -0.47 3.31 -0.51
C GLY A 52 -1.53 2.24 -0.69
N CYS A 53 -1.28 1.05 -0.16
CA CYS A 53 -2.21 -0.07 -0.26
C CYS A 53 -3.52 0.21 0.49
N ASN A 54 -4.64 0.10 -0.19
CA ASN A 54 -5.97 0.36 0.37
C ASN A 54 -6.53 -0.80 1.22
N CYS A 55 -5.87 -1.96 1.20
CA CYS A 55 -6.28 -3.12 2.01
C CYS A 55 -6.30 -2.76 3.49
N GLY A 56 -7.42 -3.00 4.14
CA GLY A 56 -7.65 -2.63 5.53
C GLY A 56 -7.96 -1.14 5.76
N ALA A 57 -7.45 -0.24 4.95
CA ALA A 57 -7.60 1.21 5.13
C ALA A 57 -8.94 1.75 4.62
N CYS A 58 -9.29 1.50 3.34
CA CYS A 58 -10.51 2.04 2.73
C CYS A 58 -11.08 1.14 1.62
N HIS A 59 -10.69 -0.13 1.57
CA HIS A 59 -11.07 -1.03 0.48
C HIS A 59 -11.42 -2.42 0.98
N ILE A 60 -12.50 -2.97 0.43
CA ILE A 60 -12.85 -4.38 0.44
C ILE A 60 -13.20 -4.83 -0.97
N THR A 61 -13.17 -6.11 -1.23
CA THR A 61 -13.64 -6.70 -2.50
C THR A 61 -14.78 -7.67 -2.20
N ILE A 62 -15.89 -7.54 -2.92
CA ILE A 62 -17.00 -8.50 -2.88
C ILE A 62 -17.00 -9.23 -4.21
N LEU A 63 -16.95 -10.56 -4.16
CA LEU A 63 -17.04 -11.41 -5.35
C LEU A 63 -18.51 -11.70 -5.72
N PRO A 64 -18.78 -12.19 -6.96
CA PRO A 64 -20.13 -12.57 -7.37
C PRO A 64 -20.77 -13.65 -6.49
N THR A 65 -19.98 -14.44 -5.78
CA THR A 65 -20.42 -15.43 -4.77
C THR A 65 -20.91 -14.82 -3.46
N GLY A 66 -20.77 -13.49 -3.31
CA GLY A 66 -21.04 -12.79 -2.05
C GLY A 66 -19.85 -12.77 -1.09
N ASP A 67 -18.79 -13.50 -1.37
CA ASP A 67 -17.61 -13.54 -0.50
C ASP A 67 -16.91 -12.19 -0.42
N ILE A 68 -16.59 -11.77 0.80
CA ILE A 68 -15.92 -10.51 1.11
C ILE A 68 -14.45 -10.80 1.38
N PHE A 69 -13.56 -10.09 0.68
CA PHE A 69 -12.11 -10.19 0.83
C PHE A 69 -11.50 -8.85 1.22
N ALA A 70 -10.52 -8.88 2.10
CA ALA A 70 -9.68 -7.70 2.39
C ALA A 70 -8.82 -7.34 1.17
N CYS A 71 -8.31 -8.33 0.44
CA CYS A 71 -7.58 -8.15 -0.82
C CYS A 71 -7.95 -9.25 -1.82
N ARG A 72 -8.50 -8.90 -2.99
CA ARG A 72 -8.87 -9.86 -4.04
C ARG A 72 -7.71 -10.74 -4.56
N ARG A 73 -6.45 -10.35 -4.30
CA ARG A 73 -5.25 -11.06 -4.74
C ARG A 73 -4.73 -12.07 -3.71
N VAL A 74 -5.34 -12.11 -2.53
CA VAL A 74 -4.97 -13.01 -1.42
C VAL A 74 -6.16 -13.87 -1.09
N ALA A 75 -6.13 -15.14 -1.49
CA ALA A 75 -7.26 -16.08 -1.32
C ALA A 75 -7.65 -16.27 0.15
N GLU A 76 -6.67 -16.28 1.05
CA GLU A 76 -6.86 -16.45 2.48
C GLU A 76 -7.39 -15.18 3.17
N SER A 77 -7.54 -14.08 2.44
CA SER A 77 -8.06 -12.82 2.98
C SER A 77 -9.59 -12.71 2.96
N LYS A 78 -10.31 -13.84 2.84
CA LYS A 78 -11.76 -13.87 3.01
C LYS A 78 -12.10 -13.48 4.45
N VAL A 79 -12.96 -12.48 4.61
CA VAL A 79 -13.37 -11.90 5.89
C VAL A 79 -14.84 -12.02 6.19
N GLY A 80 -15.65 -12.47 5.24
CA GLY A 80 -17.09 -12.67 5.41
C GLY A 80 -17.83 -12.97 4.11
N ASN A 81 -19.16 -12.95 4.17
CA ASN A 81 -20.04 -13.09 3.02
C ASN A 81 -21.26 -12.17 3.17
N VAL A 82 -21.61 -11.41 2.13
CA VAL A 82 -22.70 -10.39 2.18
C VAL A 82 -24.10 -10.98 2.38
N PHE A 83 -24.28 -12.28 2.16
CA PHE A 83 -25.56 -12.97 2.40
C PHE A 83 -25.72 -13.46 3.84
N GLU A 84 -24.61 -13.49 4.61
CA GLU A 84 -24.56 -14.04 5.97
C GLU A 84 -24.20 -12.95 6.99
N ASP A 85 -23.35 -11.98 6.57
CA ASP A 85 -22.74 -11.01 7.45
C ASP A 85 -23.22 -9.58 7.15
N ARG A 86 -23.34 -8.75 8.18
CA ARG A 86 -23.51 -7.32 8.00
C ARG A 86 -22.16 -6.69 7.62
N LEU A 87 -22.11 -5.99 6.49
CA LEU A 87 -20.89 -5.36 5.97
C LEU A 87 -20.19 -4.45 7.00
N ALA A 88 -20.99 -3.72 7.81
CA ALA A 88 -20.44 -2.86 8.86
C ALA A 88 -19.70 -3.68 9.94
N ASP A 89 -20.25 -4.84 10.32
CA ASP A 89 -19.63 -5.69 11.33
C ASP A 89 -18.33 -6.30 10.79
N VAL A 90 -18.34 -6.80 9.54
CA VAL A 90 -17.10 -7.26 8.86
C VAL A 90 -16.03 -6.15 8.83
N TRP A 91 -16.44 -4.92 8.49
CA TRP A 91 -15.53 -3.79 8.43
C TRP A 91 -14.93 -3.42 9.79
N LEU A 92 -15.75 -3.46 10.84
CA LEU A 92 -15.36 -3.07 12.19
C LEU A 92 -14.63 -4.16 12.99
N THR A 93 -14.72 -5.43 12.55
CA THR A 93 -14.14 -6.58 13.28
C THR A 93 -13.13 -7.34 12.43
N SER A 94 -13.60 -8.13 11.45
CA SER A 94 -12.74 -9.03 10.66
C SER A 94 -11.65 -8.30 9.87
N MET A 95 -11.89 -7.03 9.49
CA MET A 95 -10.92 -6.20 8.80
C MET A 95 -9.84 -5.62 9.71
N GLU A 96 -10.00 -5.67 11.05
CA GLU A 96 -8.99 -5.15 12.00
C GLU A 96 -7.64 -5.82 11.81
N SER A 97 -7.60 -7.13 11.59
CA SER A 97 -6.35 -7.87 11.35
C SER A 97 -5.55 -7.38 10.13
N TYR A 98 -6.14 -6.56 9.26
CA TYR A 98 -5.47 -5.93 8.10
C TYR A 98 -5.07 -4.47 8.35
N ARG A 99 -5.29 -3.94 9.57
CA ARG A 99 -4.95 -2.58 10.02
C ARG A 99 -3.82 -2.55 11.05
N GLU A 100 -3.27 -3.69 11.41
CA GLU A 100 -2.17 -3.83 12.37
C GLU A 100 -0.84 -3.42 11.71
N PHE A 101 -0.74 -2.13 11.35
CA PHE A 101 0.38 -1.59 10.57
C PHE A 101 1.72 -1.71 11.27
N GLU A 102 1.74 -1.84 12.59
CA GLU A 102 2.92 -2.11 13.40
C GLU A 102 3.50 -3.52 13.19
N LYS A 103 2.72 -4.46 12.66
CA LYS A 103 3.19 -5.81 12.33
C LYS A 103 4.02 -5.88 11.05
N PHE A 104 3.96 -4.87 10.20
CA PHE A 104 4.79 -4.85 9.01
C PHE A 104 6.27 -4.80 9.39
N SER A 105 7.06 -5.79 8.94
CA SER A 105 8.46 -5.96 9.33
C SER A 105 9.29 -4.71 9.05
N LYS A 106 9.26 -4.21 7.83
CA LYS A 106 10.04 -3.08 7.34
C LYS A 106 9.26 -1.77 7.41
N CYS A 107 8.00 -1.82 6.94
CA CYS A 107 7.20 -0.60 6.78
C CYS A 107 6.83 0.06 8.11
N SER A 108 6.70 -0.71 9.22
CA SER A 108 6.46 -0.14 10.57
C SER A 108 7.53 0.86 11.00
N ARG A 109 8.76 0.73 10.48
CA ARG A 109 9.89 1.62 10.73
C ARG A 109 10.10 2.68 9.64
N CYS A 110 9.32 2.61 8.56
CA CYS A 110 9.50 3.48 7.41
C CYS A 110 8.81 4.83 7.62
N LYS A 111 9.50 5.92 7.26
CA LYS A 111 8.94 7.29 7.30
C LYS A 111 7.72 7.44 6.39
N LEU A 112 7.63 6.62 5.33
CA LEU A 112 6.54 6.65 4.36
C LEU A 112 5.38 5.71 4.70
N LEU A 113 5.31 5.10 5.88
CA LEU A 113 4.25 4.16 6.27
C LEU A 113 2.83 4.67 5.95
N ALA A 114 2.58 5.95 6.21
CA ALA A 114 1.27 6.56 5.99
C ALA A 114 0.88 6.74 4.52
N TRP A 115 1.84 6.70 3.60
CA TRP A 115 1.65 6.95 2.16
C TRP A 115 2.05 5.75 1.29
N CYS A 116 2.92 4.87 1.78
CA CYS A 116 3.42 3.70 1.07
C CYS A 116 3.62 2.55 2.05
N ARG A 117 3.09 1.39 1.76
CA ARG A 117 3.26 0.15 2.55
C ARG A 117 3.70 -1.02 1.68
N GLY A 118 4.19 -0.74 0.46
CA GLY A 118 4.41 -1.77 -0.54
C GLY A 118 3.12 -2.51 -0.91
N CYS A 119 3.24 -3.71 -1.42
CA CYS A 119 2.10 -4.57 -1.73
C CYS A 119 2.08 -5.82 -0.83
N PRO A 120 1.24 -5.88 0.21
CA PRO A 120 1.12 -7.06 1.07
C PRO A 120 0.75 -8.34 0.31
N ALA A 121 0.04 -8.23 -0.83
CA ALA A 121 -0.27 -9.38 -1.67
C ALA A 121 1.00 -9.95 -2.36
N VAL A 122 1.96 -9.09 -2.72
CA VAL A 122 3.26 -9.52 -3.26
C VAL A 122 4.09 -10.18 -2.16
N ALA A 123 4.14 -9.57 -0.97
CA ALA A 123 4.82 -10.14 0.19
C ALA A 123 4.25 -11.51 0.55
N LYS A 124 2.91 -11.64 0.63
CA LYS A 124 2.21 -12.91 0.88
C LYS A 124 2.52 -13.97 -0.19
N GLY A 125 2.50 -13.59 -1.46
CA GLY A 125 2.81 -14.50 -2.57
C GLY A 125 4.27 -14.97 -2.57
N THR A 126 5.20 -14.15 -2.07
CA THR A 126 6.63 -14.45 -2.07
C THR A 126 7.06 -15.21 -0.82
N TYR A 127 6.56 -14.82 0.34
CA TYR A 127 7.05 -15.30 1.64
C TYR A 127 5.99 -16.05 2.46
N GLY A 128 4.76 -16.14 1.98
CA GLY A 128 3.66 -16.75 2.73
C GLY A 128 3.12 -15.88 3.88
N ASP A 129 3.65 -14.68 4.06
CA ASP A 129 3.28 -13.75 5.13
C ASP A 129 2.82 -12.40 4.56
N PHE A 130 1.64 -11.94 5.00
CA PHE A 130 1.05 -10.67 4.58
C PHE A 130 1.82 -9.46 5.12
N TYR A 131 2.47 -9.60 6.26
CA TYR A 131 3.20 -8.53 6.93
C TYR A 131 4.71 -8.53 6.64
N ALA A 132 5.18 -9.45 5.80
CA ALA A 132 6.55 -9.47 5.34
C ALA A 132 6.88 -8.26 4.46
N ASP A 133 8.15 -8.06 4.21
CA ASP A 133 8.63 -6.99 3.33
C ASP A 133 8.18 -7.20 1.89
N ASP A 134 7.76 -6.14 1.22
CA ASP A 134 7.60 -6.17 -0.22
C ASP A 134 9.00 -6.35 -0.85
N PRO A 135 9.24 -7.46 -1.60
CA PRO A 135 10.55 -7.72 -2.20
C PRO A 135 10.97 -6.70 -3.25
N GLN A 136 10.04 -5.89 -3.72
CA GLN A 136 10.30 -4.82 -4.69
C GLN A 136 10.68 -3.48 -4.02
N CYS A 137 10.53 -3.38 -2.69
CA CYS A 137 10.78 -2.16 -1.94
C CYS A 137 12.27 -1.97 -1.65
N TRP A 138 12.85 -0.86 -2.12
CA TRP A 138 14.25 -0.50 -1.94
C TRP A 138 14.52 0.48 -0.77
N ALA A 139 13.50 0.83 0.03
CA ALA A 139 13.71 1.64 1.23
C ALA A 139 14.71 0.96 2.18
N SER A 140 15.65 1.72 2.74
CA SER A 140 16.71 1.24 3.63
C SER A 140 17.08 2.27 4.69
N GLU A 141 17.91 1.89 5.65
CA GLU A 141 18.53 2.82 6.60
C GLU A 141 19.54 3.74 5.90
N GLU A 142 20.24 3.23 4.90
CA GLU A 142 21.26 3.97 4.14
C GLU A 142 20.65 5.14 3.36
N ASN A 143 19.46 4.97 2.77
CA ASN A 143 18.75 6.09 2.12
C ASN A 143 17.90 6.92 3.10
N GLY A 144 18.03 6.70 4.41
CA GLY A 144 17.41 7.48 5.46
C GLY A 144 15.89 7.30 5.59
N LEU A 145 15.30 6.30 4.92
CA LEU A 145 13.87 6.03 4.95
C LEU A 145 13.46 5.16 6.14
N LEU A 146 14.33 4.26 6.59
CA LEU A 146 14.07 3.43 7.76
C LEU A 146 14.70 4.04 9.01
N ARG A 147 13.98 3.94 10.12
CA ARG A 147 14.53 4.26 11.44
C ARG A 147 15.40 3.10 11.91
N SER A 148 16.58 3.42 12.42
CA SER A 148 17.45 2.41 13.03
C SER A 148 16.78 1.74 14.21
N VAL A 149 16.97 0.42 14.33
CA VAL A 149 16.54 -0.32 15.52
C VAL A 149 17.55 0.00 16.62
N THR A 150 17.25 0.95 17.48
CA THR A 150 17.94 1.07 18.77
C THR A 150 17.62 -0.18 19.58
N LYS A 151 18.65 -1.02 19.80
CA LYS A 151 18.57 -2.18 20.69
C LYS A 151 18.38 -1.72 22.14
#